data_52165ff94a8415f6bfb46adc0a53dd4d
#
_entry.id   52165ff94a8415f6bfb46adc0a53dd4d
#
_cell.length_a   1.000
_cell.length_b   1.000
_cell.length_c   1.000
_cell.angle_alpha   90.00
_cell.angle_beta   90.00
_cell.angle_gamma   90.00
#
_symmetry.space_group_name_H-M   'P 1'
#
loop_
_entity.id
_entity.type
_entity.pdbx_description
1 polymer ?
#
loop_
_entity_poly.entity_id
_entity_poly.type
_entity_poly.pdbx_seq_one_letter_code
_entity_poly.pdbx_strand_id
1 'polypeptide(L)'
;DPAALEGIDAFVHLSGESIAAGRWSPARKREILESRTVTTRLVAAALARLASKPALVAASAIGYYGDRGGEWVDETSRPGRGFLAEVCVEWERACDAARAAGLRVLNLRIGVALDPSGGALAAMLVPFRLGLGGRLGSGSQYVPWITLDDLVGALQHCLVSTTLSGPLNAV
;
A
#
# COMPACT_ATOMS: atom_id res chain seq x y z
N ASP A 1 10.63 15.29 14.58
CA ASP A 1 11.28 15.17 15.89
C ASP A 1 11.06 13.75 16.40
N PRO A 2 12.13 12.94 16.64
CA PRO A 2 12.00 11.60 17.20
C PRO A 2 11.34 11.58 18.58
N ALA A 3 11.51 12.62 19.39
CA ALA A 3 10.89 12.72 20.70
C ALA A 3 9.35 12.69 20.65
N ALA A 4 8.75 13.16 19.56
CA ALA A 4 7.29 13.09 19.36
C ALA A 4 6.77 11.67 19.12
N LEU A 5 7.66 10.69 18.90
CA LEU A 5 7.32 9.29 18.65
C LEU A 5 7.59 8.41 19.89
N GLU A 6 8.08 8.96 20.99
CA GLU A 6 8.28 8.18 22.21
C GLU A 6 6.94 7.79 22.83
N GLY A 7 6.87 6.55 23.33
CA GLY A 7 5.67 6.04 24.02
C GLY A 7 4.54 5.57 23.11
N ILE A 8 4.73 5.60 21.80
CA ILE A 8 3.76 4.97 20.88
C ILE A 8 3.93 3.45 20.84
N ASP A 9 2.84 2.71 20.72
CA ASP A 9 2.82 1.25 20.55
C ASP A 9 2.91 0.83 19.08
N ALA A 10 2.40 1.66 18.18
CA ALA A 10 2.40 1.41 16.75
C ALA A 10 2.39 2.70 15.92
N PHE A 11 2.89 2.61 14.70
CA PHE A 11 2.85 3.67 13.69
C PHE A 11 2.21 3.16 12.41
N VAL A 12 1.15 3.83 11.93
CA VAL A 12 0.51 3.53 10.65
C VAL A 12 0.97 4.54 9.60
N HIS A 13 1.58 4.06 8.52
CA HIS A 13 2.12 4.88 7.43
C HIS A 13 1.41 4.58 6.11
N LEU A 14 0.50 5.47 5.72
CA LEU A 14 -0.31 5.34 4.50
C LEU A 14 0.01 6.40 3.43
N SER A 15 1.07 7.18 3.62
CA SER A 15 1.40 8.29 2.72
C SER A 15 1.90 7.80 1.37
N GLY A 16 1.47 8.49 0.33
CA GLY A 16 1.90 8.24 -1.04
C GLY A 16 1.16 9.13 -2.02
N GLU A 17 1.86 9.55 -3.06
CA GLU A 17 1.29 10.39 -4.12
C GLU A 17 0.29 9.60 -4.98
N SER A 18 -0.79 10.25 -5.44
CA SER A 18 -1.80 9.59 -6.26
C SER A 18 -1.23 9.07 -7.59
N ILE A 19 -1.40 7.79 -7.88
CA ILE A 19 -0.99 7.20 -9.15
C ILE A 19 -1.93 7.58 -10.32
N ALA A 20 -3.15 8.04 -10.01
CA ALA A 20 -4.16 8.39 -11.00
C ALA A 20 -4.07 9.85 -11.47
N ALA A 21 -3.25 10.68 -10.84
CA ALA A 21 -3.09 12.08 -11.20
C ALA A 21 -2.18 12.25 -12.43
N GLY A 22 -2.78 12.41 -13.61
CA GLY A 22 -2.08 12.75 -14.86
C GLY A 22 -1.34 11.59 -15.53
N ARG A 23 -0.61 11.93 -16.61
CA ARG A 23 0.15 10.95 -17.41
C ARG A 23 1.46 10.58 -16.71
N TRP A 24 1.87 9.34 -16.83
CA TRP A 24 3.11 8.82 -16.23
C TRP A 24 4.35 9.20 -17.04
N SER A 25 4.71 10.50 -16.99
CA SER A 25 6.01 10.97 -17.47
C SER A 25 7.15 10.44 -16.59
N PRO A 26 8.42 10.51 -17.03
CA PRO A 26 9.57 10.16 -16.17
C PRO A 26 9.60 10.93 -14.84
N ALA A 27 9.24 12.20 -14.86
CA ALA A 27 9.15 13.03 -13.64
C ALA A 27 8.05 12.50 -12.70
N ARG A 28 6.85 12.24 -13.24
CA ARG A 28 5.71 11.71 -12.46
C ARG A 28 6.01 10.33 -11.86
N LYS A 29 6.66 9.45 -12.62
CA LYS A 29 7.09 8.14 -12.09
C LYS A 29 8.05 8.29 -10.92
N ARG A 30 8.97 9.23 -11.00
CA ARG A 30 9.90 9.53 -9.90
C ARG A 30 9.17 10.05 -8.67
N GLU A 31 8.25 10.98 -8.80
CA GLU A 31 7.42 11.48 -7.71
C GLU A 31 6.62 10.36 -7.03
N ILE A 32 6.00 9.47 -7.82
CA ILE A 32 5.28 8.31 -7.30
C ILE A 32 6.19 7.41 -6.47
N LEU A 33 7.40 7.13 -6.94
CA LEU A 33 8.38 6.31 -6.25
C LEU A 33 8.89 7.01 -4.97
N GLU A 34 9.36 8.25 -5.11
CA GLU A 34 10.01 8.99 -4.02
C GLU A 34 9.03 9.33 -2.89
N SER A 35 7.79 9.70 -3.20
CA SER A 35 6.75 9.98 -2.19
C SER A 35 6.51 8.80 -1.24
N ARG A 36 6.77 7.59 -1.71
CA ARG A 36 6.63 6.35 -0.93
C ARG A 36 7.93 5.96 -0.25
N THR A 37 8.99 5.85 -1.02
CA THR A 37 10.25 5.27 -0.52
C THR A 37 11.01 6.21 0.42
N VAL A 38 11.04 7.52 0.13
CA VAL A 38 11.77 8.49 0.98
C VAL A 38 11.07 8.64 2.32
N THR A 39 9.76 8.88 2.33
CA THR A 39 9.00 9.05 3.57
C THR A 39 9.02 7.78 4.42
N THR A 40 8.86 6.61 3.81
CA THR A 40 8.91 5.33 4.53
C THR A 40 10.29 5.07 5.15
N ARG A 41 11.39 5.36 4.42
CA ARG A 41 12.75 5.25 5.00
C ARG A 41 12.96 6.16 6.19
N LEU A 42 12.46 7.40 6.11
CA LEU A 42 12.56 8.35 7.23
C LEU A 42 11.79 7.85 8.45
N VAL A 43 10.56 7.37 8.26
CA VAL A 43 9.75 6.79 9.33
C VAL A 43 10.44 5.56 9.91
N ALA A 44 10.84 4.60 9.07
CA ALA A 44 11.50 3.37 9.52
C ALA A 44 12.80 3.65 10.30
N ALA A 45 13.62 4.60 9.83
CA ALA A 45 14.84 5.00 10.51
C ALA A 45 14.58 5.72 11.85
N ALA A 46 13.53 6.53 11.93
CA ALA A 46 13.14 7.18 13.17
C ALA A 46 12.64 6.15 14.20
N LEU A 47 11.74 5.25 13.82
CA LEU A 47 11.21 4.21 14.69
C LEU A 47 12.30 3.23 15.15
N ALA A 48 13.27 2.91 14.29
CA ALA A 48 14.39 2.03 14.61
C ALA A 48 15.23 2.53 15.79
N ARG A 49 15.24 3.84 16.05
CA ARG A 49 15.99 4.48 17.16
C ARG A 49 15.25 4.44 18.50
N LEU A 50 13.94 4.21 18.48
CA LEU A 50 13.14 4.19 19.70
C LEU A 50 13.43 2.93 20.53
N ALA A 51 13.52 3.08 21.85
CA ALA A 51 13.72 1.96 22.76
C ALA A 51 12.49 1.04 22.82
N SER A 52 11.28 1.59 22.69
CA SER A 52 10.00 0.89 22.76
C SER A 52 9.74 -0.08 21.61
N LYS A 53 10.45 0.07 20.46
CA LYS A 53 10.26 -0.77 19.26
C LYS A 53 8.80 -0.89 18.84
N PRO A 54 8.10 0.20 18.54
CA PRO A 54 6.70 0.17 18.14
C PRO A 54 6.50 -0.63 16.85
N ALA A 55 5.30 -1.18 16.66
CA ALA A 55 4.95 -1.82 15.39
C ALA A 55 4.87 -0.80 14.25
N LEU A 56 5.33 -1.17 13.06
CA LEU A 56 5.15 -0.38 11.84
C LEU A 56 4.17 -1.08 10.90
N VAL A 57 3.00 -0.49 10.67
CA VAL A 57 2.07 -0.89 9.64
C VAL A 57 2.21 0.08 8.46
N ALA A 58 2.88 -0.35 7.42
CA ALA A 58 3.13 0.45 6.23
C ALA A 58 2.26 -0.01 5.07
N ALA A 59 1.69 0.94 4.33
CA ALA A 59 1.02 0.62 3.08
C ALA A 59 1.99 0.03 2.06
N SER A 60 1.47 -0.87 1.26
CA SER A 60 1.98 -1.35 -0.01
C SER A 60 0.78 -1.48 -0.95
N ALA A 61 0.90 -2.17 -2.06
CA ALA A 61 -0.22 -2.36 -2.97
C ALA A 61 -0.13 -3.71 -3.68
N ILE A 62 -1.29 -4.23 -4.11
CA ILE A 62 -1.38 -5.44 -4.95
C ILE A 62 -0.66 -5.28 -6.29
N GLY A 63 -0.31 -4.06 -6.66
CA GLY A 63 0.58 -3.78 -7.79
C GLY A 63 1.93 -4.47 -7.69
N TYR A 64 2.33 -4.94 -6.49
CA TYR A 64 3.49 -5.80 -6.25
C TYR A 64 3.51 -7.03 -7.18
N TYR A 65 2.37 -7.63 -7.42
CA TYR A 65 2.25 -8.85 -8.22
C TYR A 65 2.30 -8.61 -9.73
N GLY A 66 2.03 -7.38 -10.20
CA GLY A 66 1.90 -7.09 -11.63
C GLY A 66 0.70 -7.80 -12.26
N ASP A 67 0.73 -7.93 -13.58
CA ASP A 67 -0.27 -8.72 -14.30
C ASP A 67 0.11 -10.21 -14.26
N ARG A 68 -0.76 -11.03 -13.69
CA ARG A 68 -0.61 -12.49 -13.56
C ARG A 68 -1.69 -13.26 -14.33
N GLY A 69 -2.47 -12.57 -15.17
CA GLY A 69 -3.60 -13.22 -15.84
C GLY A 69 -4.53 -13.90 -14.83
N GLY A 70 -4.80 -15.19 -14.97
CA GLY A 70 -5.64 -15.98 -14.06
C GLY A 70 -4.89 -16.74 -12.97
N GLU A 71 -3.61 -16.45 -12.76
CA GLU A 71 -2.81 -17.11 -11.69
C GLU A 71 -3.25 -16.62 -10.31
N TRP A 72 -3.45 -17.57 -9.38
CA TRP A 72 -3.64 -17.24 -7.97
C TRP A 72 -2.31 -16.83 -7.33
N VAL A 73 -2.33 -15.72 -6.61
CA VAL A 73 -1.16 -15.19 -5.91
C VAL A 73 -1.47 -14.98 -4.43
N ASP A 74 -0.45 -15.18 -3.62
CA ASP A 74 -0.46 -14.96 -2.17
C ASP A 74 0.76 -14.13 -1.75
N GLU A 75 0.92 -13.92 -0.45
CA GLU A 75 2.01 -13.11 0.11
C GLU A 75 3.40 -13.71 -0.14
N THR A 76 3.50 -15.02 -0.41
CA THR A 76 4.76 -15.72 -0.71
C THR A 76 5.14 -15.62 -2.19
N SER A 77 4.21 -15.21 -3.03
CA SER A 77 4.40 -15.08 -4.47
C SER A 77 5.44 -14.00 -4.79
N ARG A 78 6.25 -14.27 -5.81
CA ARG A 78 7.30 -13.35 -6.28
C ARG A 78 6.69 -12.07 -6.85
N PRO A 79 7.42 -10.94 -6.80
CA PRO A 79 6.97 -9.71 -7.44
C PRO A 79 6.81 -9.92 -8.95
N GLY A 80 5.86 -9.20 -9.51
CA GLY A 80 5.64 -9.13 -10.96
C GLY A 80 6.66 -8.23 -11.66
N ARG A 81 6.29 -7.79 -12.85
CA ARG A 81 7.13 -6.92 -13.69
C ARG A 81 6.44 -5.56 -13.91
N GLY A 82 7.25 -4.56 -14.22
CA GLY A 82 6.80 -3.24 -14.58
C GLY A 82 6.86 -2.24 -13.44
N PHE A 83 6.61 -0.99 -13.80
CA PHE A 83 6.85 0.17 -12.92
C PHE A 83 6.16 0.06 -11.55
N LEU A 84 4.88 -0.32 -11.49
CA LEU A 84 4.17 -0.40 -10.20
C LEU A 84 4.70 -1.54 -9.34
N ALA A 85 5.09 -2.67 -9.92
CA ALA A 85 5.70 -3.77 -9.18
C ALA A 85 7.06 -3.34 -8.58
N GLU A 86 7.88 -2.65 -9.37
CA GLU A 86 9.16 -2.08 -8.91
C GLU A 86 8.94 -1.07 -7.77
N VAL A 87 7.95 -0.18 -7.91
CA VAL A 87 7.58 0.77 -6.85
C VAL A 87 7.21 0.04 -5.55
N CYS A 88 6.37 -1.00 -5.61
CA CYS A 88 5.96 -1.74 -4.42
C CYS A 88 7.14 -2.46 -3.77
N VAL A 89 8.03 -3.08 -4.55
CA VAL A 89 9.25 -3.72 -4.04
C VAL A 89 10.14 -2.72 -3.29
N GLU A 90 10.41 -1.57 -3.89
CA GLU A 90 11.23 -0.54 -3.25
C GLU A 90 10.53 0.10 -2.04
N TRP A 91 9.20 0.20 -2.07
CA TRP A 91 8.41 0.68 -0.95
C TRP A 91 8.50 -0.26 0.25
N GLU A 92 8.33 -1.57 0.04
CA GLU A 92 8.47 -2.57 1.10
C GLU A 92 9.90 -2.65 1.64
N ARG A 93 10.93 -2.53 0.78
CA ARG A 93 12.35 -2.42 1.17
C ARG A 93 12.65 -1.18 2.01
N ALA A 94 11.93 -0.10 1.79
CA ALA A 94 12.11 1.13 2.58
C ALA A 94 11.86 0.93 4.09
N CYS A 95 11.20 -0.17 4.50
CA CYS A 95 10.99 -0.56 5.89
C CYS A 95 12.17 -1.35 6.49
N ASP A 96 13.24 -1.67 5.75
CA ASP A 96 14.29 -2.61 6.20
C ASP A 96 15.05 -2.13 7.43
N ALA A 97 15.22 -0.83 7.61
CA ALA A 97 15.84 -0.28 8.83
C ALA A 97 15.03 -0.62 10.10
N ALA A 98 13.69 -0.59 10.01
CA ALA A 98 12.83 -0.98 11.13
C ALA A 98 12.91 -2.50 11.39
N ARG A 99 12.91 -3.33 10.33
CA ARG A 99 13.05 -4.79 10.45
C ARG A 99 14.40 -5.15 11.09
N ALA A 100 15.49 -4.56 10.61
CA ALA A 100 16.84 -4.79 11.14
C ALA A 100 16.98 -4.38 12.60
N ALA A 101 16.21 -3.40 13.05
CA ALA A 101 16.16 -2.97 14.45
C ALA A 101 15.24 -3.84 15.33
N GLY A 102 14.62 -4.88 14.78
CA GLY A 102 13.74 -5.81 15.50
C GLY A 102 12.30 -5.33 15.69
N LEU A 103 11.86 -4.33 14.95
CA LEU A 103 10.46 -3.91 14.98
C LEU A 103 9.57 -4.94 14.25
N ARG A 104 8.34 -5.10 14.71
CA ARG A 104 7.29 -5.79 13.99
C ARG A 104 6.84 -4.90 12.83
N VAL A 105 7.09 -5.34 11.60
CA VAL A 105 6.76 -4.59 10.38
C VAL A 105 5.76 -5.37 9.56
N LEU A 106 4.66 -4.71 9.19
CA LEU A 106 3.66 -5.22 8.26
C LEU A 106 3.64 -4.32 7.02
N ASN A 107 3.60 -4.94 5.84
CA ASN A 107 3.39 -4.25 4.57
C ASN A 107 2.01 -4.66 4.03
N LEU A 108 1.05 -3.77 4.14
CA LEU A 108 -0.33 -4.03 3.71
C LEU A 108 -0.44 -3.80 2.20
N ARG A 109 -0.49 -4.88 1.41
CA ARG A 109 -0.69 -4.87 -0.05
C ARG A 109 -2.15 -4.62 -0.35
N ILE A 110 -2.51 -3.34 -0.40
CA ILE A 110 -3.89 -2.88 -0.52
C ILE A 110 -4.36 -3.01 -1.97
N GLY A 111 -5.54 -3.59 -2.16
CA GLY A 111 -6.29 -3.55 -3.41
C GLY A 111 -6.84 -2.17 -3.73
N VAL A 112 -7.72 -2.07 -4.70
CA VAL A 112 -8.41 -0.81 -5.00
C VAL A 112 -9.40 -0.53 -3.87
N ALA A 113 -9.10 0.45 -3.03
CA ALA A 113 -10.02 0.87 -1.97
C ALA A 113 -11.26 1.52 -2.58
N LEU A 114 -12.43 0.97 -2.27
CA LEU A 114 -13.71 1.41 -2.80
C LEU A 114 -14.49 2.20 -1.75
N ASP A 115 -14.75 3.46 -2.06
CA ASP A 115 -15.64 4.34 -1.31
C ASP A 115 -16.41 5.25 -2.27
N PRO A 116 -17.74 5.41 -2.11
CA PRO A 116 -18.54 6.26 -2.99
C PRO A 116 -18.24 7.76 -2.85
N SER A 117 -17.62 8.18 -1.75
CA SER A 117 -17.26 9.57 -1.48
C SER A 117 -15.96 10.00 -2.14
N GLY A 118 -15.11 9.05 -2.60
CA GLY A 118 -13.81 9.37 -3.16
C GLY A 118 -13.15 8.24 -3.94
N GLY A 119 -11.96 8.52 -4.47
CA GLY A 119 -11.10 7.53 -5.11
C GLY A 119 -11.67 6.94 -6.40
N ALA A 120 -11.34 5.66 -6.65
CA ALA A 120 -11.67 4.98 -7.89
C ALA A 120 -13.19 4.81 -8.09
N LEU A 121 -13.92 4.42 -7.02
CA LEU A 121 -15.36 4.18 -7.12
C LEU A 121 -16.12 5.46 -7.44
N ALA A 122 -15.83 6.56 -6.75
CA ALA A 122 -16.47 7.86 -7.02
C ALA A 122 -16.26 8.30 -8.47
N ALA A 123 -15.03 8.14 -9.00
CA ALA A 123 -14.74 8.45 -10.40
C ALA A 123 -15.50 7.57 -11.39
N MET A 124 -15.64 6.28 -11.08
CA MET A 124 -16.39 5.33 -11.91
C MET A 124 -17.90 5.57 -11.87
N LEU A 125 -18.45 5.97 -10.74
CA LEU A 125 -19.89 6.19 -10.58
C LEU A 125 -20.45 7.29 -11.51
N VAL A 126 -19.67 8.30 -11.84
CA VAL A 126 -20.12 9.41 -12.70
C VAL A 126 -20.58 8.94 -14.07
N PRO A 127 -19.77 8.27 -14.90
CA PRO A 127 -20.24 7.77 -16.20
C PRO A 127 -21.35 6.73 -16.07
N PHE A 128 -21.33 5.89 -15.04
CA PHE A 128 -22.40 4.89 -14.84
C PHE A 128 -23.75 5.53 -14.54
N ARG A 129 -23.79 6.58 -13.70
CA ARG A 129 -25.03 7.34 -13.41
C ARG A 129 -25.58 8.06 -14.63
N LEU A 130 -24.73 8.40 -15.60
CA LEU A 130 -25.12 9.01 -16.87
C LEU A 130 -25.50 7.99 -17.95
N GLY A 131 -25.53 6.70 -17.64
CA GLY A 131 -25.81 5.64 -18.62
C GLY A 131 -24.67 5.39 -19.61
N LEU A 132 -23.48 5.97 -19.37
CA LEU A 132 -22.28 5.87 -20.22
C LEU A 132 -21.29 4.82 -19.71
N GLY A 133 -21.66 4.08 -18.67
CA GLY A 133 -20.83 2.99 -18.13
C GLY A 133 -20.68 1.86 -19.13
N GLY A 134 -19.50 1.26 -19.18
CA GLY A 134 -19.22 0.18 -20.11
C GLY A 134 -17.98 -0.62 -19.76
N ARG A 135 -17.72 -1.65 -20.55
CA ARG A 135 -16.56 -2.51 -20.41
C ARG A 135 -15.27 -1.75 -20.75
N LEU A 136 -14.31 -1.84 -19.85
CA LEU A 136 -12.97 -1.30 -20.07
C LEU A 136 -12.06 -2.39 -20.67
N GLY A 137 -11.40 -2.09 -21.79
CA GLY A 137 -10.53 -3.02 -22.49
C GLY A 137 -11.23 -4.33 -22.86
N SER A 138 -10.62 -5.46 -22.58
CA SER A 138 -11.20 -6.81 -22.82
C SER A 138 -12.32 -7.15 -21.83
N GLY A 139 -12.34 -6.52 -20.65
CA GLY A 139 -13.24 -6.84 -19.54
C GLY A 139 -12.87 -8.14 -18.80
N SER A 140 -11.73 -8.76 -19.14
CA SER A 140 -11.27 -10.01 -18.50
C SER A 140 -10.17 -9.78 -17.46
N GLN A 141 -9.77 -8.52 -17.24
CA GLN A 141 -8.78 -8.19 -16.22
C GLN A 141 -9.35 -8.35 -14.81
N TYR A 142 -8.56 -8.94 -13.93
CA TYR A 142 -8.87 -8.98 -12.51
C TYR A 142 -8.58 -7.63 -11.85
N VAL A 143 -9.49 -7.18 -11.01
CA VAL A 143 -9.36 -5.95 -10.24
C VAL A 143 -9.56 -6.29 -8.76
N PRO A 144 -8.51 -6.61 -8.03
CA PRO A 144 -8.60 -6.83 -6.58
C PRO A 144 -9.02 -5.54 -5.88
N TRP A 145 -10.00 -5.62 -5.00
CA TRP A 145 -10.57 -4.46 -4.32
C TRP A 145 -10.91 -4.78 -2.86
N ILE A 146 -11.03 -3.74 -2.07
CA ILE A 146 -11.47 -3.80 -0.68
C ILE A 146 -12.37 -2.59 -0.40
N THR A 147 -13.39 -2.75 0.45
CA THR A 147 -14.15 -1.59 0.93
C THR A 147 -13.31 -0.75 1.89
N LEU A 148 -13.65 0.52 2.05
CA LEU A 148 -12.94 1.37 3.02
C LEU A 148 -13.14 0.86 4.45
N ASP A 149 -14.33 0.37 4.80
CA ASP A 149 -14.63 -0.17 6.12
C ASP A 149 -13.80 -1.43 6.41
N ASP A 150 -13.70 -2.36 5.44
CA ASP A 150 -12.88 -3.57 5.59
C ASP A 150 -11.39 -3.24 5.66
N LEU A 151 -10.93 -2.22 4.91
CA LEU A 151 -9.55 -1.75 5.01
C LEU A 151 -9.23 -1.19 6.39
N VAL A 152 -10.15 -0.42 6.98
CA VAL A 152 -10.01 0.06 8.36
C VAL A 152 -10.00 -1.11 9.34
N GLY A 153 -10.87 -2.10 9.15
CA GLY A 153 -10.88 -3.33 9.94
C GLY A 153 -9.57 -4.11 9.83
N ALA A 154 -9.02 -4.24 8.61
CA ALA A 154 -7.73 -4.90 8.39
C ALA A 154 -6.58 -4.15 9.07
N LEU A 155 -6.57 -2.81 9.02
CA LEU A 155 -5.59 -2.00 9.75
C LEU A 155 -5.70 -2.19 11.26
N GLN A 156 -6.91 -2.18 11.81
CA GLN A 156 -7.14 -2.43 13.23
C GLN A 156 -6.65 -3.84 13.63
N HIS A 157 -6.95 -4.84 12.81
CA HIS A 157 -6.46 -6.21 13.03
C HIS A 157 -4.92 -6.28 13.02
N CYS A 158 -4.26 -5.58 12.09
CA CYS A 158 -2.80 -5.46 12.06
C CYS A 158 -2.22 -4.81 13.32
N LEU A 159 -2.92 -3.85 13.91
CA LEU A 159 -2.48 -3.17 15.13
C LEU A 159 -2.59 -4.07 16.36
N VAL A 160 -3.72 -4.77 16.54
CA VAL A 160 -3.99 -5.57 17.74
C VAL A 160 -3.35 -6.96 17.70
N SER A 161 -3.11 -7.53 16.52
CA SER A 161 -2.45 -8.82 16.37
C SER A 161 -0.96 -8.70 16.64
N THR A 162 -0.45 -9.44 17.61
CA THR A 162 0.98 -9.47 17.95
C THR A 162 1.79 -10.49 17.14
N THR A 163 1.14 -11.39 16.43
CA THR A 163 1.77 -12.48 15.68
C THR A 163 1.94 -12.20 14.19
N LEU A 164 1.12 -11.31 13.64
CA LEU A 164 1.22 -10.94 12.22
C LEU A 164 2.45 -10.08 11.95
N SER A 165 3.20 -10.41 10.90
CA SER A 165 4.35 -9.65 10.41
C SER A 165 4.58 -9.94 8.93
N GLY A 166 5.34 -9.08 8.25
CA GLY A 166 5.63 -9.23 6.82
C GLY A 166 4.53 -8.67 5.91
N PRO A 167 4.49 -9.10 4.65
CA PRO A 167 3.45 -8.67 3.72
C PRO A 167 2.09 -9.31 4.06
N LEU A 168 1.01 -8.58 3.81
CA LEU A 168 -0.38 -9.02 3.97
C LEU A 168 -1.22 -8.48 2.82
N ASN A 169 -2.02 -9.30 2.17
CA ASN A 169 -2.98 -8.87 1.16
C ASN A 169 -4.24 -8.32 1.83
N ALA A 170 -4.63 -7.12 1.43
CA ALA A 170 -5.87 -6.46 1.84
C ALA A 170 -6.77 -6.26 0.60
N VAL A 171 -7.53 -7.31 0.26
CA VAL A 171 -8.41 -7.40 -0.91
C VAL A 171 -9.73 -8.04 -0.57
#